data_955dd3415c75026f96c8510bb1a0f6f5
#
_entry.id   955dd3415c75026f96c8510bb1a0f6f5
#
_cell.length_a   1.000
_cell.length_b   1.000
_cell.length_c   1.000
_cell.angle_alpha   90.00
_cell.angle_beta   90.00
_cell.angle_gamma   90.00
#
_symmetry.space_group_name_H-M   'P 1'
#
loop_
_entity.id
_entity.type
_entity.pdbx_description
1 polymer ?
#
loop_
_entity_poly.entity_id
_entity_poly.type
_entity_poly.pdbx_seq_one_letter_code
_entity_poly.pdbx_strand_id
1 'polypeptide(L)'
;MKVLITGATGMIGQELVKVLHQNNVKVNYLSTSKDKLVSRENYKGFYWNPDTNEIDITAFDGVSVVYHLAGATVAKRWTSSYKKEILDSRTIPTRLLFSTLEKNPNKVTQIISASAIGIYPNSLGAIYNEENTGVDDSFLGEVVQKWENEVDAFKKLNILVTKIRIGIVLSNKGGALPQMVNPIKYGVGAAFGSGKQYQSWIHVEDLVNIFYYTQVSELDGIYNAVAPHPVTNSVMTKEIAKVIKRPLWLPNIPKFVMKMILGEMYILVFSSQSVSALKILNQGYQFKYATLEKALANLLK
;
A
#
# COMPACT_ATOMS: atom_id res chain seq x y z
N MET A 1 -3.51 16.89 -18.25
CA MET A 1 -3.49 16.87 -16.77
C MET A 1 -2.09 16.54 -16.28
N LYS A 2 -1.68 17.09 -15.13
CA LYS A 2 -0.37 16.83 -14.51
C LYS A 2 -0.57 16.45 -13.04
N VAL A 3 0.13 15.41 -12.59
CA VAL A 3 0.08 14.93 -11.20
C VAL A 3 1.47 14.96 -10.55
N LEU A 4 1.51 14.98 -9.23
CA LEU A 4 2.74 14.80 -8.45
C LEU A 4 2.67 13.46 -7.71
N ILE A 5 3.76 12.69 -7.73
CA ILE A 5 3.84 11.40 -7.02
C ILE A 5 5.00 11.42 -6.04
N THR A 6 4.76 11.12 -4.78
CA THR A 6 5.82 10.69 -3.86
C THR A 6 5.93 9.18 -3.88
N GLY A 7 7.15 8.64 -3.80
CA GLY A 7 7.33 7.18 -3.89
C GLY A 7 7.17 6.59 -5.30
N ALA A 8 7.27 7.40 -6.36
CA ALA A 8 7.15 6.99 -7.75
C ALA A 8 8.17 5.89 -8.17
N THR A 9 9.32 5.83 -7.52
CA THR A 9 10.37 4.83 -7.80
C THR A 9 10.18 3.50 -7.06
N GLY A 10 9.17 3.41 -6.17
CA GLY A 10 8.79 2.19 -5.48
C GLY A 10 7.96 1.24 -6.36
N MET A 11 7.73 0.02 -5.87
CA MET A 11 6.98 -1.03 -6.59
C MET A 11 5.60 -0.55 -7.06
N ILE A 12 4.80 0.03 -6.18
CA ILE A 12 3.45 0.53 -6.51
C ILE A 12 3.56 1.78 -7.39
N GLY A 13 4.46 2.71 -7.05
CA GLY A 13 4.64 3.96 -7.79
C GLY A 13 5.01 3.76 -9.25
N GLN A 14 5.91 2.82 -9.54
CA GLN A 14 6.28 2.49 -10.93
C GLN A 14 5.11 1.96 -11.75
N GLU A 15 4.27 1.11 -11.17
CA GLU A 15 3.08 0.59 -11.85
C GLU A 15 2.02 1.68 -12.03
N LEU A 16 1.84 2.56 -11.02
CA LEU A 16 0.94 3.72 -11.14
C LEU A 16 1.39 4.67 -12.26
N VAL A 17 2.69 4.98 -12.36
CA VAL A 17 3.24 5.82 -13.43
C VAL A 17 2.90 5.25 -14.81
N LYS A 18 2.95 3.92 -15.00
CA LYS A 18 2.55 3.30 -16.27
C LYS A 18 1.08 3.54 -16.61
N VAL A 19 0.18 3.34 -15.64
CA VAL A 19 -1.25 3.59 -15.83
C VAL A 19 -1.51 5.05 -16.17
N LEU A 20 -0.85 5.98 -15.48
CA LEU A 20 -0.98 7.41 -15.74
C LEU A 20 -0.50 7.79 -17.14
N HIS A 21 0.65 7.27 -17.59
CA HIS A 21 1.16 7.53 -18.95
C HIS A 21 0.26 6.91 -20.04
N GLN A 22 -0.31 5.71 -19.81
CA GLN A 22 -1.28 5.10 -20.73
C GLN A 22 -2.53 5.96 -20.91
N ASN A 23 -2.85 6.78 -19.91
CA ASN A 23 -3.96 7.73 -19.93
C ASN A 23 -3.53 9.18 -20.25
N ASN A 24 -2.34 9.39 -20.81
CA ASN A 24 -1.80 10.70 -21.22
C ASN A 24 -1.68 11.71 -20.05
N VAL A 25 -1.48 11.23 -18.83
CA VAL A 25 -1.26 12.07 -17.64
C VAL A 25 0.25 12.33 -17.49
N LYS A 26 0.64 13.60 -17.39
CA LYS A 26 2.03 14.01 -17.10
C LYS A 26 2.34 13.83 -15.64
N VAL A 27 3.52 13.33 -15.34
CA VAL A 27 3.94 12.98 -13.97
C VAL A 27 5.15 13.80 -13.55
N ASN A 28 4.99 14.61 -12.51
CA ASN A 28 6.08 15.06 -11.67
C ASN A 28 6.25 14.08 -10.52
N TYR A 29 7.46 13.87 -10.02
CA TYR A 29 7.67 13.04 -8.83
C TYR A 29 8.77 13.60 -7.93
N LEU A 30 8.63 13.30 -6.63
CA LEU A 30 9.60 13.66 -5.61
C LEU A 30 10.47 12.44 -5.26
N SER A 31 11.79 12.65 -5.17
CA SER A 31 12.75 11.64 -4.73
C SER A 31 13.79 12.24 -3.80
N THR A 32 14.15 11.49 -2.75
CA THR A 32 15.26 11.81 -1.84
C THR A 32 16.62 11.41 -2.42
N SER A 33 16.65 10.61 -3.48
CA SER A 33 17.88 10.19 -4.18
C SER A 33 18.03 11.02 -5.46
N LYS A 34 19.10 11.82 -5.53
CA LYS A 34 19.42 12.64 -6.70
C LYS A 34 19.70 11.78 -7.94
N ASP A 35 20.29 10.60 -7.76
CA ASP A 35 20.59 9.66 -8.85
C ASP A 35 19.35 9.06 -9.52
N LYS A 36 18.20 9.17 -8.86
CA LYS A 36 16.90 8.71 -9.39
C LYS A 36 16.10 9.81 -10.08
N LEU A 37 16.64 11.01 -10.18
CA LEU A 37 15.99 12.12 -10.86
C LEU A 37 16.18 11.98 -12.37
N VAL A 38 15.06 11.93 -13.08
CA VAL A 38 15.02 11.86 -14.55
C VAL A 38 14.16 13.00 -15.05
N SER A 39 14.56 13.62 -16.16
CA SER A 39 13.78 14.64 -16.84
C SER A 39 13.47 14.17 -18.27
N ARG A 40 12.19 13.85 -18.50
CA ARG A 40 11.63 13.50 -19.82
C ARG A 40 10.35 14.29 -20.02
N GLU A 41 9.87 14.38 -21.24
CA GLU A 41 8.72 15.22 -21.62
C GLU A 41 7.49 15.06 -20.70
N ASN A 42 7.13 13.83 -20.32
CA ASN A 42 5.95 13.53 -19.51
C ASN A 42 6.28 12.96 -18.13
N TYR A 43 7.58 12.97 -17.73
CA TYR A 43 8.06 12.39 -16.48
C TYR A 43 9.25 13.15 -15.94
N LYS A 44 9.04 14.00 -14.91
CA LYS A 44 10.08 14.87 -14.35
C LYS A 44 10.24 14.66 -12.86
N GLY A 45 11.47 14.36 -12.44
CA GLY A 45 11.85 14.18 -11.03
C GLY A 45 12.35 15.49 -10.42
N PHE A 46 11.98 15.68 -9.15
CA PHE A 46 12.42 16.81 -8.32
C PHE A 46 12.98 16.28 -7.00
N TYR A 47 13.99 16.96 -6.52
CA TYR A 47 14.59 16.60 -5.25
C TYR A 47 13.73 17.09 -4.08
N TRP A 48 13.65 16.28 -3.04
CA TRP A 48 13.15 16.65 -1.74
C TRP A 48 13.90 15.90 -0.64
N ASN A 49 13.92 16.46 0.56
CA ASN A 49 14.41 15.81 1.75
C ASN A 49 13.48 16.15 2.94
N PRO A 50 12.54 15.26 3.28
CA PRO A 50 11.63 15.49 4.41
C PRO A 50 12.34 15.67 5.75
N ASP A 51 13.51 15.04 5.97
CA ASP A 51 14.25 15.13 7.24
C ASP A 51 14.86 16.51 7.47
N THR A 52 15.19 17.22 6.38
CA THR A 52 15.71 18.61 6.43
C THR A 52 14.68 19.66 6.04
N ASN A 53 13.41 19.23 5.87
CA ASN A 53 12.30 20.09 5.44
C ASN A 53 12.56 20.80 4.09
N GLU A 54 13.28 20.13 3.19
CA GLU A 54 13.64 20.63 1.85
C GLU A 54 12.72 20.05 0.78
N ILE A 55 12.15 20.91 -0.07
CA ILE A 55 11.32 20.50 -1.21
C ILE A 55 11.40 21.53 -2.33
N ASP A 56 11.58 21.06 -3.57
CA ASP A 56 11.52 21.92 -4.74
C ASP A 56 10.05 22.26 -5.06
N ILE A 57 9.66 23.51 -4.80
CA ILE A 57 8.28 23.97 -5.00
C ILE A 57 7.84 23.96 -6.47
N THR A 58 8.78 24.01 -7.42
CA THR A 58 8.44 23.93 -8.86
C THR A 58 7.91 22.56 -9.26
N ALA A 59 8.06 21.54 -8.38
CA ALA A 59 7.44 20.23 -8.56
C ALA A 59 5.89 20.32 -8.65
N PHE A 60 5.29 21.37 -8.07
CA PHE A 60 3.84 21.58 -8.05
C PHE A 60 3.33 22.40 -9.24
N ASP A 61 4.19 22.88 -10.14
CA ASP A 61 3.79 23.72 -11.27
C ASP A 61 2.81 22.99 -12.21
N GLY A 62 1.57 23.47 -12.21
CA GLY A 62 0.47 22.90 -13.02
C GLY A 62 -0.04 21.56 -12.54
N VAL A 63 0.31 21.11 -11.32
CA VAL A 63 -0.19 19.89 -10.69
C VAL A 63 -1.59 20.13 -10.15
N SER A 64 -2.50 19.19 -10.46
CA SER A 64 -3.87 19.18 -9.93
C SER A 64 -4.11 18.08 -8.90
N VAL A 65 -3.36 16.98 -8.95
CA VAL A 65 -3.52 15.85 -8.02
C VAL A 65 -2.17 15.40 -7.48
N VAL A 66 -2.12 15.12 -6.17
CA VAL A 66 -0.95 14.54 -5.50
C VAL A 66 -1.25 13.10 -5.11
N TYR A 67 -0.43 12.15 -5.59
CA TYR A 67 -0.39 10.77 -5.10
C TYR A 67 0.70 10.63 -4.05
N HIS A 68 0.31 10.37 -2.82
CA HIS A 68 1.25 10.23 -1.70
C HIS A 68 1.48 8.77 -1.34
N LEU A 69 2.55 8.17 -1.90
CA LEU A 69 2.90 6.75 -1.72
C LEU A 69 4.23 6.56 -0.97
N ALA A 70 4.88 7.63 -0.54
CA ALA A 70 6.16 7.55 0.16
C ALA A 70 6.02 6.88 1.53
N GLY A 71 6.95 6.00 1.85
CA GLY A 71 7.03 5.32 3.13
C GLY A 71 8.07 4.21 3.11
N ALA A 72 8.79 4.02 4.22
CA ALA A 72 9.72 2.93 4.38
C ALA A 72 8.99 1.57 4.37
N THR A 73 9.67 0.52 3.88
CA THR A 73 9.10 -0.82 3.90
C THR A 73 8.90 -1.31 5.33
N VAL A 74 7.80 -2.02 5.60
CA VAL A 74 7.57 -2.69 6.88
C VAL A 74 8.24 -4.08 6.95
N ALA A 75 8.83 -4.54 5.85
CA ALA A 75 9.38 -5.89 5.70
C ALA A 75 10.86 -6.01 6.10
N LYS A 76 11.40 -5.09 6.91
CA LYS A 76 12.71 -5.20 7.56
C LYS A 76 12.52 -5.43 9.05
N ARG A 77 13.51 -6.05 9.71
CA ARG A 77 13.44 -6.35 11.15
C ARG A 77 13.14 -5.10 11.99
N TRP A 78 12.14 -5.19 12.84
CA TRP A 78 11.68 -4.08 13.67
C TRP A 78 12.57 -3.90 14.91
N THR A 79 13.61 -3.10 14.77
CA THR A 79 14.33 -2.52 15.90
C THR A 79 13.64 -1.22 16.32
N SER A 80 13.95 -0.69 17.51
CA SER A 80 13.37 0.59 17.95
C SER A 80 13.65 1.73 16.97
N SER A 81 14.87 1.78 16.40
CA SER A 81 15.23 2.77 15.37
C SER A 81 14.44 2.57 14.09
N TYR A 82 14.27 1.31 13.64
CA TYR A 82 13.53 1.03 12.42
C TYR A 82 12.01 1.26 12.56
N LYS A 83 11.44 0.99 13.73
CA LYS A 83 10.05 1.37 14.04
C LYS A 83 9.85 2.90 13.93
N LYS A 84 10.81 3.67 14.48
CA LYS A 84 10.80 5.13 14.30
C LYS A 84 10.85 5.52 12.83
N GLU A 85 11.75 4.92 12.03
CA GLU A 85 11.85 5.15 10.59
C GLU A 85 10.54 4.84 9.87
N ILE A 86 9.85 3.73 10.21
CA ILE A 86 8.54 3.36 9.63
C ILE A 86 7.51 4.47 9.88
N LEU A 87 7.44 5.01 11.09
CA LEU A 87 6.51 6.08 11.45
C LEU A 87 6.90 7.39 10.77
N ASP A 88 8.14 7.82 10.93
CA ASP A 88 8.65 9.10 10.46
C ASP A 88 8.58 9.20 8.93
N SER A 89 8.89 8.13 8.21
CA SER A 89 8.81 8.09 6.74
C SER A 89 7.40 8.29 6.16
N ARG A 90 6.38 8.29 7.00
CA ARG A 90 4.98 8.55 6.64
C ARG A 90 4.51 9.91 7.13
N THR A 91 4.81 10.24 8.38
CA THR A 91 4.29 11.47 9.00
C THR A 91 5.06 12.72 8.58
N ILE A 92 6.40 12.68 8.56
CA ILE A 92 7.23 13.83 8.21
C ILE A 92 7.02 14.26 6.75
N PRO A 93 7.06 13.36 5.73
CA PRO A 93 6.75 13.73 4.35
C PRO A 93 5.33 14.29 4.17
N THR A 94 4.35 13.75 4.89
CA THR A 94 2.97 14.24 4.84
C THR A 94 2.87 15.68 5.33
N ARG A 95 3.52 16.00 6.47
CA ARG A 95 3.57 17.37 7.00
C ARG A 95 4.29 18.34 6.06
N LEU A 96 5.40 17.90 5.45
CA LEU A 96 6.13 18.72 4.50
C LEU A 96 5.26 19.06 3.28
N LEU A 97 4.55 18.07 2.71
CA LEU A 97 3.61 18.31 1.60
C LEU A 97 2.51 19.28 2.01
N PHE A 98 1.89 19.07 3.19
CA PHE A 98 0.85 19.95 3.70
C PHE A 98 1.34 21.39 3.83
N SER A 99 2.46 21.61 4.54
CA SER A 99 3.02 22.95 4.75
C SER A 99 3.45 23.62 3.44
N THR A 100 3.90 22.85 2.45
CA THR A 100 4.25 23.37 1.13
C THR A 100 3.02 23.87 0.38
N LEU A 101 1.94 23.08 0.35
CA LEU A 101 0.70 23.46 -0.32
C LEU A 101 0.01 24.63 0.40
N GLU A 102 0.07 24.68 1.73
CA GLU A 102 -0.51 25.77 2.54
C GLU A 102 0.18 27.11 2.29
N LYS A 103 1.52 27.11 2.18
CA LYS A 103 2.32 28.35 2.13
C LYS A 103 2.57 28.88 0.72
N ASN A 104 2.33 28.07 -0.32
CA ASN A 104 2.64 28.43 -1.69
C ASN A 104 1.41 28.37 -2.60
N PRO A 105 1.27 29.33 -3.54
CA PRO A 105 0.22 29.24 -4.55
C PRO A 105 0.33 27.94 -5.35
N ASN A 106 -0.75 27.21 -5.49
CA ASN A 106 -0.79 25.96 -6.26
C ASN A 106 -2.18 25.73 -6.86
N LYS A 107 -2.33 24.67 -7.67
CA LYS A 107 -3.58 24.27 -8.33
C LYS A 107 -4.04 22.88 -7.90
N VAL A 108 -3.54 22.37 -6.79
CA VAL A 108 -3.90 21.03 -6.30
C VAL A 108 -5.34 21.07 -5.79
N THR A 109 -6.15 20.16 -6.31
CA THR A 109 -7.56 19.97 -5.93
C THR A 109 -7.81 18.68 -5.20
N GLN A 110 -6.86 17.72 -5.26
CA GLN A 110 -7.00 16.42 -4.61
C GLN A 110 -5.66 15.88 -4.15
N ILE A 111 -5.66 15.27 -2.96
CA ILE A 111 -4.60 14.38 -2.49
C ILE A 111 -5.14 12.96 -2.32
N ILE A 112 -4.43 11.97 -2.90
CA ILE A 112 -4.74 10.55 -2.77
C ILE A 112 -3.58 9.89 -2.06
N SER A 113 -3.76 9.60 -0.77
CA SER A 113 -2.72 9.02 0.06
C SER A 113 -2.88 7.51 0.17
N ALA A 114 -1.77 6.79 0.08
CA ALA A 114 -1.73 5.44 0.59
C ALA A 114 -2.02 5.43 2.10
N SER A 115 -2.62 4.35 2.56
CA SER A 115 -2.83 3.96 3.94
C SER A 115 -2.76 2.43 3.99
N ALA A 116 -3.14 1.78 5.09
CA ALA A 116 -3.08 0.33 5.19
C ALA A 116 -4.24 -0.25 6.01
N ILE A 117 -4.67 -1.47 5.65
CA ILE A 117 -5.66 -2.22 6.43
C ILE A 117 -5.16 -2.58 7.84
N GLY A 118 -3.86 -2.43 8.12
CA GLY A 118 -3.26 -2.64 9.44
C GLY A 118 -3.83 -1.77 10.55
N ILE A 119 -4.70 -0.80 10.23
CA ILE A 119 -5.49 -0.04 11.20
C ILE A 119 -6.58 -0.90 11.85
N TYR A 120 -7.14 -1.88 11.13
CA TYR A 120 -8.24 -2.69 11.63
C TYR A 120 -7.75 -3.70 12.67
N PRO A 121 -8.51 -3.91 13.76
CA PRO A 121 -8.17 -4.88 14.79
C PRO A 121 -8.01 -6.30 14.27
N ASN A 122 -7.13 -7.06 14.92
CA ASN A 122 -6.95 -8.48 14.63
C ASN A 122 -8.18 -9.30 15.08
N SER A 123 -8.89 -9.97 14.15
CA SER A 123 -10.05 -10.80 14.46
C SER A 123 -10.23 -11.94 13.46
N LEU A 124 -10.58 -13.12 13.93
CA LEU A 124 -10.95 -14.26 13.09
C LEU A 124 -12.41 -14.23 12.62
N GLY A 125 -13.27 -13.43 13.25
CA GLY A 125 -14.71 -13.44 12.97
C GLY A 125 -15.27 -12.12 12.46
N ALA A 126 -14.56 -11.00 12.60
CA ALA A 126 -15.03 -9.71 12.15
C ALA A 126 -14.74 -9.47 10.65
N ILE A 127 -15.67 -8.81 9.97
CA ILE A 127 -15.47 -8.25 8.63
C ILE A 127 -15.44 -6.74 8.79
N TYR A 128 -14.35 -6.11 8.34
CA TYR A 128 -14.13 -4.66 8.48
C TYR A 128 -14.47 -3.92 7.19
N ASN A 129 -15.10 -2.77 7.35
CA ASN A 129 -15.32 -1.80 6.30
C ASN A 129 -14.77 -0.42 6.72
N GLU A 130 -14.92 0.59 5.88
CA GLU A 130 -14.37 1.93 6.11
C GLU A 130 -15.05 2.69 7.25
N GLU A 131 -16.22 2.26 7.70
CA GLU A 131 -16.99 2.85 8.81
C GLU A 131 -16.53 2.35 10.19
N ASN A 132 -15.74 1.25 10.21
CA ASN A 132 -15.20 0.74 11.45
C ASN A 132 -14.18 1.72 12.07
N THR A 133 -14.46 2.16 13.29
CA THR A 133 -13.65 3.15 14.02
C THR A 133 -12.61 2.52 14.95
N GLY A 134 -12.69 1.20 15.19
CA GLY A 134 -11.72 0.49 16.02
C GLY A 134 -10.33 0.51 15.39
N VAL A 135 -9.32 0.81 16.19
CA VAL A 135 -7.91 0.80 15.80
C VAL A 135 -7.22 -0.38 16.48
N ASP A 136 -6.39 -1.12 15.72
CA ASP A 136 -5.57 -2.20 16.25
C ASP A 136 -4.55 -1.64 17.26
N ASP A 137 -4.37 -2.32 18.39
CA ASP A 137 -3.46 -1.91 19.46
C ASP A 137 -1.98 -2.22 19.18
N SER A 138 -1.68 -2.79 18.02
CA SER A 138 -0.32 -3.06 17.59
C SER A 138 0.40 -1.82 17.10
N PHE A 139 1.72 -1.94 17.00
CA PHE A 139 2.57 -0.91 16.40
C PHE A 139 2.09 -0.47 15.00
N LEU A 140 1.57 -1.39 14.18
CA LEU A 140 1.07 -1.03 12.84
C LEU A 140 -0.22 -0.23 12.91
N GLY A 141 -1.14 -0.55 13.82
CA GLY A 141 -2.34 0.24 14.06
C GLY A 141 -2.00 1.67 14.46
N GLU A 142 -1.06 1.83 15.40
CA GLU A 142 -0.55 3.14 15.81
C GLU A 142 0.05 3.94 14.65
N VAL A 143 0.89 3.29 13.81
CA VAL A 143 1.52 3.93 12.65
C VAL A 143 0.46 4.43 11.67
N VAL A 144 -0.52 3.57 11.32
CA VAL A 144 -1.55 3.93 10.34
C VAL A 144 -2.44 5.05 10.88
N GLN A 145 -2.82 5.00 12.16
CA GLN A 145 -3.63 6.05 12.77
C GLN A 145 -2.92 7.41 12.74
N LYS A 146 -1.66 7.46 13.14
CA LYS A 146 -0.87 8.70 13.10
C LYS A 146 -0.71 9.21 11.66
N TRP A 147 -0.46 8.31 10.71
CA TRP A 147 -0.35 8.67 9.30
C TRP A 147 -1.66 9.25 8.75
N GLU A 148 -2.80 8.57 8.97
CA GLU A 148 -4.11 9.05 8.51
C GLU A 148 -4.48 10.40 9.14
N ASN A 149 -4.11 10.65 10.40
CA ASN A 149 -4.32 11.95 11.07
C ASN A 149 -3.53 13.08 10.39
N GLU A 150 -2.30 12.82 9.95
CA GLU A 150 -1.52 13.82 9.19
C GLU A 150 -2.14 14.07 7.80
N VAL A 151 -2.66 13.03 7.15
CA VAL A 151 -3.36 13.17 5.87
C VAL A 151 -4.66 13.96 6.02
N ASP A 152 -5.39 13.79 7.12
CA ASP A 152 -6.62 14.53 7.36
C ASP A 152 -6.42 16.06 7.48
N ALA A 153 -5.19 16.51 7.79
CA ALA A 153 -4.87 17.94 7.82
C ALA A 153 -5.13 18.65 6.47
N PHE A 154 -4.97 17.94 5.34
CA PHE A 154 -5.19 18.51 4.01
C PHE A 154 -6.63 18.98 3.76
N LYS A 155 -7.61 18.51 4.52
CA LYS A 155 -9.01 19.01 4.48
C LYS A 155 -9.09 20.50 4.76
N LYS A 156 -8.13 21.04 5.54
CA LYS A 156 -8.06 22.49 5.82
C LYS A 156 -7.74 23.33 4.59
N LEU A 157 -7.22 22.72 3.51
CA LEU A 157 -6.89 23.38 2.27
C LEU A 157 -8.05 23.39 1.27
N ASN A 158 -9.24 22.90 1.67
CA ASN A 158 -10.43 22.79 0.82
C ASN A 158 -10.18 21.97 -0.47
N ILE A 159 -9.39 20.90 -0.37
CA ILE A 159 -9.15 19.93 -1.44
C ILE A 159 -9.76 18.59 -1.07
N LEU A 160 -10.02 17.74 -2.06
CA LEU A 160 -10.45 16.35 -1.83
C LEU A 160 -9.32 15.54 -1.18
N VAL A 161 -9.63 14.78 -0.14
CA VAL A 161 -8.67 13.99 0.63
C VAL A 161 -9.07 12.53 0.62
N THR A 162 -8.37 11.71 -0.15
CA THR A 162 -8.66 10.29 -0.24
C THR A 162 -7.57 9.47 0.41
N LYS A 163 -7.94 8.54 1.27
CA LYS A 163 -7.05 7.57 1.92
C LYS A 163 -7.36 6.16 1.40
N ILE A 164 -6.38 5.52 0.79
CA ILE A 164 -6.50 4.17 0.25
C ILE A 164 -5.87 3.19 1.24
N ARG A 165 -6.70 2.45 1.99
CA ARG A 165 -6.27 1.40 2.92
C ARG A 165 -5.92 0.14 2.14
N ILE A 166 -4.64 -0.08 1.95
CA ILE A 166 -4.09 -1.13 1.08
C ILE A 166 -3.99 -2.44 1.85
N GLY A 167 -4.47 -3.53 1.25
CA GLY A 167 -4.27 -4.90 1.72
C GLY A 167 -2.91 -5.47 1.34
N ILE A 168 -2.77 -6.79 1.40
CA ILE A 168 -1.56 -7.49 0.99
C ILE A 168 -1.40 -7.40 -0.52
N VAL A 169 -0.45 -6.61 -0.99
CA VAL A 169 -0.21 -6.43 -2.43
C VAL A 169 0.50 -7.65 -3.01
N LEU A 170 -0.13 -8.28 -3.99
CA LEU A 170 0.46 -9.36 -4.77
C LEU A 170 1.12 -8.79 -6.02
N SER A 171 2.44 -8.96 -6.11
CA SER A 171 3.26 -8.56 -7.26
C SER A 171 4.45 -9.51 -7.40
N ASN A 172 4.84 -9.83 -8.63
CA ASN A 172 6.05 -10.62 -8.90
C ASN A 172 7.35 -9.78 -8.83
N LYS A 173 7.23 -8.44 -8.77
CA LYS A 173 8.35 -7.49 -8.72
C LYS A 173 8.84 -7.20 -7.31
N GLY A 174 8.19 -7.75 -6.28
CA GLY A 174 8.55 -7.52 -4.88
C GLY A 174 7.36 -7.62 -3.93
N GLY A 175 7.55 -7.13 -2.69
CA GLY A 175 6.51 -7.16 -1.67
C GLY A 175 6.30 -8.56 -1.05
N ALA A 176 5.05 -8.89 -0.71
CA ALA A 176 4.71 -10.09 0.03
C ALA A 176 4.80 -11.39 -0.81
N LEU A 177 4.39 -11.35 -2.08
CA LEU A 177 4.26 -12.56 -2.89
C LEU A 177 5.58 -13.34 -3.05
N PRO A 178 6.73 -12.73 -3.39
CA PRO A 178 8.01 -13.47 -3.44
C PRO A 178 8.38 -14.13 -2.12
N GLN A 179 8.08 -13.50 -0.99
CA GLN A 179 8.35 -14.06 0.35
C GLN A 179 7.46 -15.28 0.66
N MET A 180 6.26 -15.33 0.10
CA MET A 180 5.37 -16.49 0.23
C MET A 180 5.75 -17.62 -0.74
N VAL A 181 6.15 -17.26 -1.97
CA VAL A 181 6.49 -18.21 -3.05
C VAL A 181 7.82 -18.95 -2.78
N ASN A 182 8.86 -18.21 -2.35
CA ASN A 182 10.21 -18.78 -2.24
C ASN A 182 10.28 -20.00 -1.31
N PRO A 183 9.72 -19.99 -0.08
CA PRO A 183 9.73 -21.18 0.76
C PRO A 183 9.04 -22.39 0.11
N ILE A 184 7.92 -22.16 -0.59
CA ILE A 184 7.18 -23.22 -1.28
C ILE A 184 8.01 -23.77 -2.46
N LYS A 185 8.65 -22.89 -3.21
CA LYS A 185 9.52 -23.28 -4.33
C LYS A 185 10.69 -24.18 -3.89
N TYR A 186 11.23 -23.93 -2.70
CA TYR A 186 12.32 -24.71 -2.10
C TYR A 186 11.83 -25.92 -1.26
N GLY A 187 10.54 -26.23 -1.26
CA GLY A 187 9.98 -27.40 -0.58
C GLY A 187 9.80 -27.25 0.95
N VAL A 188 10.01 -26.04 1.49
CA VAL A 188 9.86 -25.75 2.92
C VAL A 188 8.64 -24.85 3.20
N GLY A 189 7.74 -24.72 2.23
CA GLY A 189 6.51 -23.93 2.38
C GLY A 189 5.47 -24.62 3.24
N ALA A 190 4.86 -23.87 4.16
CA ALA A 190 3.73 -24.33 4.98
C ALA A 190 2.90 -23.12 5.42
N ALA A 191 1.67 -23.37 5.85
CA ALA A 191 0.84 -22.34 6.47
C ALA A 191 1.34 -22.00 7.88
N PHE A 192 0.96 -20.83 8.41
CA PHE A 192 1.41 -20.34 9.71
C PHE A 192 0.35 -20.57 10.78
N GLY A 193 0.75 -21.11 11.93
CA GLY A 193 -0.14 -21.38 13.07
C GLY A 193 -1.30 -22.26 12.71
N SER A 194 -2.54 -21.83 12.98
CA SER A 194 -3.75 -22.55 12.55
C SER A 194 -4.02 -22.44 11.06
N GLY A 195 -3.41 -21.48 10.37
CA GLY A 195 -3.70 -21.16 8.98
C GLY A 195 -5.07 -20.53 8.74
N LYS A 196 -5.84 -20.24 9.82
CA LYS A 196 -7.21 -19.70 9.74
C LYS A 196 -7.26 -18.18 9.63
N GLN A 197 -6.15 -17.48 9.89
CA GLN A 197 -6.10 -16.02 9.80
C GLN A 197 -6.40 -15.54 8.38
N TYR A 198 -7.32 -14.59 8.26
CA TYR A 198 -7.71 -13.99 6.99
C TYR A 198 -6.65 -13.02 6.48
N GLN A 199 -6.41 -13.10 5.19
CA GLN A 199 -5.50 -12.25 4.42
C GLN A 199 -6.33 -11.53 3.34
N SER A 200 -6.55 -10.23 3.53
CA SER A 200 -7.16 -9.38 2.52
C SER A 200 -6.06 -8.91 1.58
N TRP A 201 -6.08 -9.43 0.39
CA TRP A 201 -5.06 -9.24 -0.65
C TRP A 201 -5.58 -8.37 -1.80
N ILE A 202 -4.67 -7.85 -2.63
CA ILE A 202 -5.00 -7.17 -3.87
C ILE A 202 -3.90 -7.43 -4.91
N HIS A 203 -4.28 -7.58 -6.19
CA HIS A 203 -3.34 -7.59 -7.29
C HIS A 203 -2.79 -6.19 -7.53
N VAL A 204 -1.48 -6.05 -7.81
CA VAL A 204 -0.84 -4.74 -7.97
C VAL A 204 -1.49 -3.92 -9.09
N GLU A 205 -1.93 -4.53 -10.17
CA GLU A 205 -2.63 -3.83 -11.27
C GLU A 205 -3.98 -3.27 -10.82
N ASP A 206 -4.79 -4.03 -10.07
CA ASP A 206 -6.05 -3.51 -9.50
C ASP A 206 -5.78 -2.38 -8.50
N LEU A 207 -4.74 -2.51 -7.67
CA LEU A 207 -4.38 -1.45 -6.72
C LEU A 207 -4.09 -0.12 -7.44
N VAL A 208 -3.24 -0.13 -8.46
CA VAL A 208 -2.90 1.13 -9.15
C VAL A 208 -4.06 1.67 -9.99
N ASN A 209 -4.93 0.79 -10.49
CA ASN A 209 -6.16 1.20 -11.16
C ASN A 209 -7.17 1.80 -10.16
N ILE A 210 -7.24 1.33 -8.90
CA ILE A 210 -8.04 1.98 -7.85
C ILE A 210 -7.51 3.39 -7.59
N PHE A 211 -6.19 3.60 -7.48
CA PHE A 211 -5.62 4.93 -7.33
C PHE A 211 -6.01 5.84 -8.50
N TYR A 212 -5.89 5.36 -9.74
CA TYR A 212 -6.27 6.13 -10.91
C TYR A 212 -7.80 6.37 -10.97
N TYR A 213 -8.60 5.35 -10.67
CA TYR A 213 -10.07 5.47 -10.60
C TYR A 213 -10.51 6.51 -9.57
N THR A 214 -9.87 6.52 -8.40
CA THR A 214 -10.13 7.52 -7.35
C THR A 214 -9.91 8.95 -7.85
N GLN A 215 -8.87 9.15 -8.67
CA GLN A 215 -8.60 10.45 -9.30
C GLN A 215 -9.69 10.85 -10.29
N VAL A 216 -10.02 9.97 -11.26
CA VAL A 216 -10.94 10.32 -12.35
C VAL A 216 -12.38 10.44 -11.90
N SER A 217 -12.74 9.76 -10.81
CA SER A 217 -14.07 9.81 -10.20
C SER A 217 -14.14 10.82 -9.05
N GLU A 218 -13.07 11.59 -8.80
CA GLU A 218 -12.99 12.62 -7.74
C GLU A 218 -13.50 12.12 -6.39
N LEU A 219 -13.13 10.86 -6.03
CA LEU A 219 -13.59 10.25 -4.80
C LEU A 219 -12.92 10.90 -3.59
N ASP A 220 -13.71 11.13 -2.53
CA ASP A 220 -13.25 11.66 -1.23
C ASP A 220 -13.44 10.63 -0.11
N GLY A 221 -12.65 10.74 0.95
CA GLY A 221 -12.74 9.91 2.14
C GLY A 221 -11.86 8.66 2.10
N ILE A 222 -12.31 7.56 2.73
CA ILE A 222 -11.53 6.33 2.92
C ILE A 222 -12.08 5.24 2.03
N TYR A 223 -11.16 4.48 1.38
CA TYR A 223 -11.49 3.30 0.57
C TYR A 223 -10.53 2.16 0.85
N ASN A 224 -11.08 0.95 1.02
CA ASN A 224 -10.28 -0.26 1.14
C ASN A 224 -9.87 -0.76 -0.25
N ALA A 225 -8.57 -0.84 -0.49
CA ALA A 225 -8.00 -1.45 -1.68
C ALA A 225 -7.63 -2.91 -1.38
N VAL A 226 -8.64 -3.77 -1.42
CA VAL A 226 -8.55 -5.22 -1.26
C VAL A 226 -9.40 -5.91 -2.33
N ALA A 227 -9.01 -7.11 -2.75
CA ALA A 227 -9.86 -7.92 -3.63
C ALA A 227 -11.16 -8.34 -2.91
N PRO A 228 -12.27 -8.58 -3.65
CA PRO A 228 -13.58 -8.85 -3.05
C PRO A 228 -13.63 -10.09 -2.13
N HIS A 229 -12.70 -11.02 -2.31
CA HIS A 229 -12.71 -12.32 -1.62
C HIS A 229 -11.42 -12.50 -0.80
N PRO A 230 -11.41 -12.08 0.49
CA PRO A 230 -10.30 -12.39 1.39
C PRO A 230 -10.20 -13.90 1.59
N VAL A 231 -8.98 -14.40 1.74
CA VAL A 231 -8.72 -15.84 1.91
C VAL A 231 -7.97 -16.10 3.21
N THR A 232 -8.05 -17.34 3.72
CA THR A 232 -7.22 -17.72 4.86
C THR A 232 -5.77 -17.94 4.44
N ASN A 233 -4.82 -17.87 5.37
CA ASN A 233 -3.40 -18.15 5.12
C ASN A 233 -3.21 -19.57 4.55
N SER A 234 -3.95 -20.57 5.04
CA SER A 234 -3.93 -21.92 4.47
C SER A 234 -4.36 -21.96 3.03
N VAL A 235 -5.41 -21.23 2.66
CA VAL A 235 -5.89 -21.15 1.26
C VAL A 235 -4.86 -20.45 0.39
N MET A 236 -4.32 -19.31 0.82
CA MET A 236 -3.27 -18.58 0.10
C MET A 236 -2.07 -19.48 -0.18
N THR A 237 -1.57 -20.18 0.84
CA THR A 237 -0.41 -21.08 0.73
C THR A 237 -0.67 -22.23 -0.26
N LYS A 238 -1.87 -22.86 -0.18
CA LYS A 238 -2.26 -23.97 -1.07
C LYS A 238 -2.39 -23.49 -2.52
N GLU A 239 -3.02 -22.34 -2.77
CA GLU A 239 -3.20 -21.83 -4.13
C GLU A 239 -1.86 -21.42 -4.76
N ILE A 240 -0.94 -20.83 -4.00
CA ILE A 240 0.42 -20.57 -4.48
C ILE A 240 1.09 -21.87 -4.88
N ALA A 241 1.08 -22.89 -4.01
CA ALA A 241 1.69 -24.19 -4.26
C ALA A 241 1.13 -24.88 -5.51
N LYS A 242 -0.20 -24.82 -5.69
CA LYS A 242 -0.91 -25.33 -6.86
C LYS A 242 -0.44 -24.66 -8.16
N VAL A 243 -0.37 -23.33 -8.18
CA VAL A 243 0.02 -22.56 -9.37
C VAL A 243 1.47 -22.82 -9.78
N ILE A 244 2.40 -22.89 -8.81
CA ILE A 244 3.82 -23.19 -9.11
C ILE A 244 4.13 -24.71 -9.19
N LYS A 245 3.08 -25.56 -9.08
CA LYS A 245 3.17 -27.02 -9.16
C LYS A 245 4.17 -27.61 -8.15
N ARG A 246 4.09 -27.19 -6.90
CA ARG A 246 4.91 -27.69 -5.81
C ARG A 246 4.05 -28.26 -4.70
N PRO A 247 4.38 -29.45 -4.16
CA PRO A 247 3.66 -30.01 -3.03
C PRO A 247 3.99 -29.29 -1.73
N LEU A 248 3.08 -29.38 -0.76
CA LEU A 248 3.28 -28.93 0.62
C LEU A 248 3.41 -30.18 1.52
N TRP A 249 4.62 -30.41 2.00
CA TRP A 249 4.94 -31.62 2.79
C TRP A 249 4.94 -31.34 4.30
N LEU A 250 5.25 -30.09 4.68
CA LEU A 250 5.45 -29.74 6.07
C LEU A 250 4.12 -29.43 6.77
N PRO A 251 4.02 -29.76 8.08
CA PRO A 251 2.94 -29.26 8.90
C PRO A 251 3.01 -27.74 9.04
N ASN A 252 1.90 -27.14 9.50
CA ASN A 252 1.87 -25.70 9.75
C ASN A 252 2.97 -25.27 10.71
N ILE A 253 3.62 -24.14 10.40
CA ILE A 253 4.73 -23.60 11.21
C ILE A 253 4.16 -22.95 12.47
N PRO A 254 4.54 -23.40 13.67
CA PRO A 254 4.02 -22.85 14.92
C PRO A 254 4.39 -21.37 15.12
N LYS A 255 3.51 -20.63 15.81
CA LYS A 255 3.68 -19.19 16.06
C LYS A 255 5.01 -18.86 16.75
N PHE A 256 5.46 -19.69 17.70
CA PHE A 256 6.71 -19.45 18.43
C PHE A 256 7.95 -19.51 17.52
N VAL A 257 7.95 -20.41 16.51
CA VAL A 257 9.03 -20.53 15.52
C VAL A 257 9.11 -19.25 14.69
N MET A 258 7.94 -18.77 14.18
CA MET A 258 7.90 -17.52 13.41
C MET A 258 8.29 -16.30 14.25
N LYS A 259 7.97 -16.31 15.54
CA LYS A 259 8.37 -15.26 16.49
C LYS A 259 9.89 -15.22 16.69
N MET A 260 10.55 -16.37 16.72
CA MET A 260 12.01 -16.45 16.76
C MET A 260 12.66 -15.90 15.48
N ILE A 261 12.11 -16.24 14.31
CA ILE A 261 12.65 -15.84 12.99
C ILE A 261 12.40 -14.36 12.72
N LEU A 262 11.15 -13.89 12.89
CA LEU A 262 10.69 -12.57 12.48
C LEU A 262 10.72 -11.52 13.61
N GLY A 263 10.94 -11.95 14.86
CA GLY A 263 10.76 -11.05 16.01
C GLY A 263 9.35 -10.50 16.05
N GLU A 264 9.19 -9.21 16.34
CA GLU A 264 7.88 -8.55 16.39
C GLU A 264 7.13 -8.52 15.04
N MET A 265 7.85 -8.63 13.93
CA MET A 265 7.24 -8.69 12.58
C MET A 265 6.35 -9.92 12.37
N TYR A 266 6.36 -10.92 13.28
CA TYR A 266 5.47 -12.07 13.17
C TYR A 266 4.00 -11.64 13.04
N ILE A 267 3.63 -10.46 13.55
CA ILE A 267 2.30 -9.87 13.45
C ILE A 267 1.86 -9.75 11.97
N LEU A 268 2.76 -9.39 11.05
CA LEU A 268 2.45 -9.26 9.62
C LEU A 268 1.85 -10.53 9.00
N VAL A 269 2.19 -11.70 9.54
CA VAL A 269 1.75 -12.99 8.99
C VAL A 269 0.71 -13.71 9.87
N PHE A 270 0.52 -13.25 11.11
CA PHE A 270 -0.43 -13.83 12.06
C PHE A 270 -1.68 -12.99 12.32
N SER A 271 -1.67 -11.71 11.98
CA SER A 271 -2.88 -10.87 12.06
C SER A 271 -3.91 -11.37 11.06
N SER A 272 -5.16 -11.41 11.52
CA SER A 272 -6.33 -11.81 10.75
C SER A 272 -7.20 -10.58 10.54
N GLN A 273 -7.34 -10.19 9.28
CA GLN A 273 -8.14 -9.03 8.89
C GLN A 273 -8.93 -9.39 7.63
N SER A 274 -10.23 -9.70 7.82
CA SER A 274 -11.18 -9.84 6.72
C SER A 274 -11.76 -8.47 6.42
N VAL A 275 -11.40 -7.89 5.26
CA VAL A 275 -11.74 -6.51 4.90
C VAL A 275 -12.61 -6.50 3.65
N SER A 276 -13.66 -5.69 3.68
CA SER A 276 -14.64 -5.54 2.61
C SER A 276 -14.17 -4.56 1.53
N ALA A 277 -14.39 -4.93 0.27
CA ALA A 277 -14.21 -4.07 -0.90
C ALA A 277 -15.50 -3.39 -1.35
N LEU A 278 -16.60 -3.55 -0.60
CA LEU A 278 -17.94 -3.14 -1.07
C LEU A 278 -18.04 -1.65 -1.39
N LYS A 279 -17.36 -0.79 -0.63
CA LYS A 279 -17.44 0.66 -0.86
C LYS A 279 -16.91 1.04 -2.24
N ILE A 280 -15.73 0.53 -2.64
CA ILE A 280 -15.16 0.85 -3.96
C ILE A 280 -15.93 0.17 -5.10
N LEU A 281 -16.49 -1.02 -4.87
CA LEU A 281 -17.39 -1.68 -5.81
C LEU A 281 -18.67 -0.86 -6.04
N ASN A 282 -19.26 -0.33 -4.96
CA ASN A 282 -20.47 0.52 -5.04
C ASN A 282 -20.20 1.86 -5.74
N GLN A 283 -18.96 2.31 -5.79
CA GLN A 283 -18.54 3.44 -6.63
C GLN A 283 -18.43 3.07 -8.13
N GLY A 284 -18.59 1.79 -8.49
CA GLY A 284 -18.55 1.32 -9.88
C GLY A 284 -17.20 0.73 -10.32
N TYR A 285 -16.20 0.63 -9.44
CA TYR A 285 -14.92 0.01 -9.77
C TYR A 285 -15.10 -1.48 -10.08
N GLN A 286 -14.47 -1.96 -11.16
CA GLN A 286 -14.51 -3.36 -11.58
C GLN A 286 -13.12 -3.99 -11.46
N PHE A 287 -12.99 -5.01 -10.61
CA PHE A 287 -11.73 -5.73 -10.42
C PHE A 287 -11.41 -6.60 -11.63
N LYS A 288 -10.20 -6.48 -12.15
CA LYS A 288 -9.65 -7.38 -13.18
C LYS A 288 -9.29 -8.74 -12.58
N TYR A 289 -8.78 -8.75 -11.36
CA TYR A 289 -8.36 -9.93 -10.62
C TYR A 289 -9.18 -10.11 -9.34
N ALA A 290 -10.47 -10.35 -9.48
CA ALA A 290 -11.38 -10.51 -8.35
C ALA A 290 -11.12 -11.81 -7.55
N THR A 291 -10.51 -12.85 -8.15
CA THR A 291 -10.23 -14.13 -7.49
C THR A 291 -8.73 -14.38 -7.37
N LEU A 292 -8.32 -15.00 -6.25
CA LEU A 292 -6.92 -15.32 -5.97
C LEU A 292 -6.27 -16.17 -7.08
N GLU A 293 -7.01 -17.14 -7.59
CA GLU A 293 -6.53 -18.03 -8.66
C GLU A 293 -6.13 -17.24 -9.92
N LYS A 294 -6.99 -16.31 -10.37
CA LYS A 294 -6.69 -15.44 -11.53
C LYS A 294 -5.47 -14.55 -11.26
N ALA A 295 -5.39 -13.97 -10.06
CA ALA A 295 -4.26 -13.12 -9.67
C ALA A 295 -2.93 -13.88 -9.66
N LEU A 296 -2.89 -15.04 -9.02
CA LEU A 296 -1.68 -15.87 -8.95
C LEU A 296 -1.28 -16.45 -10.33
N ALA A 297 -2.27 -16.83 -11.15
CA ALA A 297 -2.00 -17.32 -12.50
C ALA A 297 -1.34 -16.24 -13.38
N ASN A 298 -1.71 -14.97 -13.21
CA ASN A 298 -1.08 -13.85 -13.92
C ASN A 298 0.33 -13.55 -13.41
N LEU A 299 0.55 -13.64 -12.11
CA LEU A 299 1.82 -13.22 -11.49
C LEU A 299 2.90 -14.31 -11.48
N LEU A 300 2.53 -15.60 -11.56
CA LEU A 300 3.44 -16.73 -11.34
C LEU A 300 3.58 -17.68 -12.55
N LYS A 301 2.84 -17.45 -13.63
CA LYS A 301 3.01 -18.13 -14.92
C LYS A 301 3.74 -17.22 -15.87
#